data_814186c76c4bb5fa7e806802391af7da
#
_entry.id   814186c76c4bb5fa7e806802391af7da
#
_cell.length_a   1.000
_cell.length_b   1.000
_cell.length_c   1.000
_cell.angle_alpha   90.00
_cell.angle_beta   90.00
_cell.angle_gamma   90.00
#
_symmetry.space_group_name_H-M   'P 1'
#
loop_
_entity.id
_entity.type
_entity.pdbx_description
1 polymer ?
#
loop_
_entity_poly.entity_id
_entity_poly.type
_entity_poly.pdbx_seq_one_letter_code
_entity_poly.pdbx_strand_id
1 'polypeptide(L)' 'MNVTVDDIKGIEQELELELTKEQRESILKQFQKVVMDRADDWSVIIKDLIKETDANNRKPT' A
#
# COMPACT_ATOMS: atom_id res chain seq x y z
N MET A 1 5.84 -15.04 -2.04
CA MET A 1 4.46 -14.53 -2.11
C MET A 1 4.40 -13.37 -3.10
N ASN A 2 3.48 -13.44 -4.03
CA ASN A 2 3.32 -12.39 -5.02
C ASN A 2 2.05 -11.58 -4.74
N VAL A 3 2.24 -10.32 -4.40
CA VAL A 3 1.13 -9.38 -4.23
C VAL A 3 1.00 -8.59 -5.53
N THR A 4 -0.23 -8.46 -6.02
CA THR A 4 -0.50 -7.76 -7.26
C THR A 4 -1.27 -6.47 -7.01
N VAL A 5 -1.45 -5.68 -8.06
CA VAL A 5 -2.23 -4.45 -7.98
C VAL A 5 -3.67 -4.75 -7.55
N ASP A 6 -4.21 -5.89 -7.94
CA ASP A 6 -5.58 -6.28 -7.55
C ASP A 6 -5.69 -6.48 -6.04
N ASP A 7 -4.66 -7.02 -5.42
CA ASP A 7 -4.63 -7.18 -3.96
C ASP A 7 -4.65 -5.81 -3.28
N ILE A 8 -3.91 -4.85 -3.82
CA ILE A 8 -3.90 -3.49 -3.29
C ILE A 8 -5.27 -2.85 -3.43
N LYS A 9 -5.93 -3.05 -4.57
CA LYS A 9 -7.28 -2.53 -4.77
C LYS A 9 -8.27 -3.09 -3.75
N GLY A 10 -8.16 -4.37 -3.42
CA GLY A 10 -9.00 -4.98 -2.41
C GLY A 10 -8.85 -4.31 -1.05
N ILE A 11 -7.62 -3.99 -0.68
CA ILE A 11 -7.35 -3.33 0.58
C ILE A 11 -7.82 -1.87 0.56
N GLU A 12 -7.68 -1.19 -0.58
CA GLU A 12 -8.22 0.16 -0.74
C GLU A 12 -9.72 0.18 -0.43
N GLN A 13 -10.45 -0.81 -0.92
CA GLN A 13 -11.88 -0.92 -0.68
C GLN A 13 -12.18 -1.12 0.81
N GLU A 14 -11.39 -1.94 1.48
CA GLU A 14 -11.55 -2.15 2.91
C GLU A 14 -11.35 -0.86 3.70
N LEU A 15 -10.37 -0.06 3.29
CA LEU A 15 -10.04 1.19 3.96
C LEU A 15 -10.87 2.38 3.47
N GLU A 16 -11.73 2.14 2.48
CA GLU A 16 -12.54 3.18 1.87
C GLU A 16 -11.68 4.30 1.30
N LEU A 17 -10.55 3.93 0.72
CA LEU A 17 -9.61 4.86 0.08
C LEU A 17 -9.55 4.59 -1.41
N GLU A 18 -9.08 5.58 -2.14
CA GLU A 18 -8.91 5.46 -3.58
C GLU A 18 -7.54 6.02 -3.96
N LEU A 19 -6.72 5.18 -4.57
CA LEU A 19 -5.37 5.55 -4.96
C LEU A 19 -5.26 5.63 -6.48
N THR A 20 -4.30 6.43 -6.95
CA THR A 20 -4.02 6.48 -8.38
C THR A 20 -3.19 5.26 -8.78
N LYS A 21 -3.10 5.02 -10.09
CA LYS A 21 -2.30 3.93 -10.61
C LYS A 21 -0.84 4.07 -10.18
N GLU A 22 -0.32 5.29 -10.23
CA GLU A 22 1.07 5.55 -9.83
C GLU A 22 1.30 5.25 -8.36
N GLN A 23 0.33 5.61 -7.52
CA GLN A 23 0.43 5.33 -6.09
C GLN A 23 0.42 3.83 -5.82
N ARG A 24 -0.43 3.08 -6.51
CA ARG A 24 -0.48 1.63 -6.36
C ARG A 24 0.84 0.99 -6.76
N GLU A 25 1.41 1.41 -7.88
CA GLU A 25 2.69 0.88 -8.33
C GLU A 25 3.80 1.19 -7.35
N SER A 26 3.81 2.40 -6.80
CA SER A 26 4.79 2.79 -5.80
C SER A 26 4.67 1.93 -4.55
N ILE A 27 3.45 1.70 -4.10
CA ILE A 27 3.20 0.86 -2.92
C ILE A 27 3.68 -0.57 -3.18
N LEU A 28 3.41 -1.09 -4.36
CA LEU A 28 3.85 -2.43 -4.72
C LEU A 28 5.37 -2.56 -4.67
N LYS A 29 6.08 -1.56 -5.17
CA LYS A 29 7.55 -1.55 -5.13
C LYS A 29 8.06 -1.48 -3.71
N GLN A 30 7.46 -0.63 -2.88
CA GLN A 30 7.84 -0.51 -1.48
C GLN A 30 7.57 -1.80 -0.73
N PHE A 31 6.45 -2.45 -1.03
CA PHE A 31 6.12 -3.72 -0.41
C PHE A 31 7.19 -4.77 -0.70
N GLN A 32 7.64 -4.85 -1.94
CA GLN A 32 8.65 -5.83 -2.33
C GLN A 32 9.96 -5.65 -1.56
N LYS A 33 10.27 -4.42 -1.20
CA LYS A 33 11.48 -4.13 -0.41
C LYS A 33 11.26 -4.42 1.08
N VAL A 34 10.12 -4.03 1.60
CA VAL A 34 9.83 -4.12 3.04
C VAL A 34 9.57 -5.56 3.47
N VAL A 35 8.93 -6.35 2.63
CA VAL A 35 8.55 -7.71 2.98
C VAL A 35 9.77 -8.59 3.29
N MET A 36 10.93 -8.23 2.78
CA MET A 36 12.16 -8.97 3.06
C MET A 36 12.67 -8.73 4.47
N ASP A 37 12.32 -7.59 5.06
CA ASP A 37 12.80 -7.21 6.38
C ASP A 37 11.77 -7.37 7.48
N ARG A 38 10.48 -7.54 7.11
CA ARG A 38 9.40 -7.63 8.08
C ARG A 38 8.78 -9.02 8.06
N ALA A 39 8.44 -9.50 9.25
CA ALA A 39 7.77 -10.80 9.41
C ALA A 39 6.25 -10.66 9.51
N ASP A 40 5.72 -9.47 9.32
CA ASP A 40 4.28 -9.20 9.40
C ASP A 40 3.54 -9.78 8.20
N ASP A 41 2.22 -9.94 8.34
CA ASP A 41 1.38 -10.33 7.24
C ASP A 41 1.44 -9.28 6.13
N TRP A 42 1.38 -9.74 4.89
CA TRP A 42 1.44 -8.85 3.74
C TRP A 42 0.34 -7.78 3.77
N SER A 43 -0.86 -8.15 4.24
CA SER A 43 -1.97 -7.20 4.28
C SER A 43 -1.70 -6.06 5.27
N VAL A 44 -1.05 -6.35 6.39
CA VAL A 44 -0.68 -5.33 7.38
C VAL A 44 0.33 -4.37 6.78
N ILE A 45 1.33 -4.90 6.10
CA ILE A 45 2.37 -4.08 5.46
C ILE A 45 1.74 -3.16 4.42
N ILE A 46 0.86 -3.71 3.57
CA ILE A 46 0.20 -2.91 2.53
C ILE A 46 -0.69 -1.83 3.14
N LYS A 47 -1.43 -2.15 4.18
CA LYS A 47 -2.26 -1.16 4.86
C LYS A 47 -1.43 0.00 5.41
N ASP A 48 -0.29 -0.31 5.99
CA ASP A 48 0.62 0.73 6.49
C ASP A 48 1.12 1.62 5.35
N LEU A 49 1.52 1.01 4.24
CA LEU A 49 2.01 1.76 3.09
C LEU A 49 0.92 2.65 2.49
N ILE A 50 -0.29 2.14 2.41
CA ILE A 50 -1.43 2.91 1.90
C ILE A 50 -1.71 4.10 2.81
N LYS A 51 -1.72 3.89 4.11
CA LYS A 51 -1.96 4.97 5.07
C LYS A 51 -0.91 6.05 4.98
N GLU A 52 0.35 5.68 4.84
CA GLU A 52 1.43 6.64 4.67
C GLU A 52 1.28 7.43 3.38
N THR A 53 0.94 6.76 2.30
CA THR A 53 0.75 7.42 1.01
C THR A 53 -0.42 8.39 1.07
N ASP A 54 -1.52 7.98 1.67
CA ASP A 54 -2.70 8.83 1.82
C ASP A 54 -2.39 10.05 2.69
N ALA A 55 -1.69 9.84 3.80
CA ALA A 55 -1.31 10.93 4.69
C ALA A 55 -0.41 11.93 3.98
N ASN A 56 0.53 11.47 3.17
CA ASN A 56 1.42 12.35 2.41
C ASN A 56 0.64 13.18 1.38
N ASN A 57 -0.37 12.58 0.75
CA ASN A 57 -1.19 13.29 -0.22
C ASN A 57 -2.10 14.34 0.40
N ARG A 58 -2.49 14.11 1.65
CA ARG A 58 -3.36 15.03 2.38
C ARG A 58 -2.60 16.06 3.19
N LYS A 59 -1.30 15.98 3.16
CA LYS A 59 -0.48 16.88 3.96
C LYS A 59 -0.75 18.33 3.58
N PRO A 60 -1.16 19.17 4.51
CA PRO A 60 -1.37 20.58 4.22
C PRO A 60 -0.04 21.25 3.95
N THR A 61 -0.03 22.06 2.96
CA THR A 61 1.16 22.84 2.63
C THR A 61 1.22 24.10 3.46
#